data_bacb9ad4512288e646b0f0fcd26b59b0
#
_entry.id   bacb9ad4512288e646b0f0fcd26b59b0
#
_cell.length_a   1.000
_cell.length_b   1.000
_cell.length_c   1.000
_cell.angle_alpha   90.00
_cell.angle_beta   90.00
_cell.angle_gamma   90.00
#
_symmetry.space_group_name_H-M   'P 1'
#
loop_
_entity.id
_entity.type
_entity.pdbx_description
1 polymer ?
#
loop_
_entity_poly.entity_id
_entity_poly.type
_entity_poly.pdbx_seq_one_letter_code
_entity_poly.pdbx_strand_id
1 'polypeptide(L)'
;MIKYIINENIKLKKSTINDIKNIIKFQEEIINDMENKELFKPLIEEFTYPIMNNGLVYLLYFENKIIGLFVLTINPKDDIINEYQLEDTSNIAILDSVMIKREFRGSKLQLQCMKIIDIDCKKLNIDKIVATVHPDNKYSLNNLLEDNYKIINTINIHGGIRNI
;
A
#
# COMPACT_ATOMS: atom_id res chain seq x y z
N MET A 1 5.39 13.56 -14.79
CA MET A 1 5.03 13.19 -13.39
C MET A 1 3.52 13.06 -13.32
N ILE A 2 3.00 11.87 -13.00
CA ILE A 2 1.55 11.62 -12.93
C ILE A 2 1.05 12.11 -11.57
N LYS A 3 0.02 12.95 -11.58
CA LYS A 3 -0.59 13.54 -10.39
C LYS A 3 -2.10 13.50 -10.53
N TYR A 4 -2.76 12.96 -9.52
CA TYR A 4 -4.21 12.89 -9.42
C TYR A 4 -4.72 13.90 -8.38
N ILE A 5 -5.80 14.60 -8.69
CA ILE A 5 -6.46 15.52 -7.77
C ILE A 5 -7.63 14.79 -7.13
N ILE A 6 -7.59 14.64 -5.80
CA ILE A 6 -8.68 14.04 -5.02
C ILE A 6 -9.70 15.13 -4.65
N ASN A 7 -9.20 16.27 -4.20
CA ASN A 7 -9.97 17.49 -4.00
C ASN A 7 -9.04 18.73 -4.07
N GLU A 8 -9.53 19.91 -3.80
CA GLU A 8 -8.76 21.16 -3.90
C GLU A 8 -7.42 21.12 -3.17
N ASN A 9 -7.39 20.47 -2.01
CA ASN A 9 -6.23 20.45 -1.12
C ASN A 9 -5.48 19.10 -1.11
N ILE A 10 -6.10 18.02 -1.62
CA ILE A 10 -5.55 16.66 -1.55
C ILE A 10 -5.18 16.15 -2.95
N LYS A 11 -3.94 15.70 -3.07
CA LYS A 11 -3.36 15.23 -4.32
C LYS A 11 -2.60 13.92 -4.10
N LEU A 12 -2.84 12.94 -4.97
CA LEU A 12 -2.07 11.70 -5.03
C LEU A 12 -1.02 11.82 -6.15
N LYS A 13 0.25 11.58 -5.82
CA LYS A 13 1.37 11.69 -6.76
C LYS A 13 2.08 10.34 -6.87
N LYS A 14 2.26 9.83 -8.08
CA LYS A 14 3.15 8.69 -8.32
C LYS A 14 4.59 9.10 -8.05
N SER A 15 5.27 8.35 -7.18
CA SER A 15 6.63 8.60 -6.72
C SER A 15 7.67 8.07 -7.72
N THR A 16 8.87 8.60 -7.59
CA THR A 16 10.06 8.21 -8.35
C THR A 16 11.23 8.01 -7.39
N ILE A 17 12.38 7.58 -7.92
CA ILE A 17 13.62 7.41 -7.13
C ILE A 17 14.00 8.69 -6.37
N ASN A 18 13.66 9.87 -6.88
CA ASN A 18 13.95 11.14 -6.25
C ASN A 18 13.13 11.40 -4.98
N ASP A 19 12.03 10.68 -4.79
CA ASP A 19 11.14 10.84 -3.65
C ASP A 19 11.55 9.95 -2.44
N ILE A 20 12.54 9.06 -2.58
CA ILE A 20 12.94 8.07 -1.56
C ILE A 20 13.22 8.72 -0.20
N LYS A 21 13.96 9.82 -0.16
CA LYS A 21 14.26 10.50 1.11
C LYS A 21 13.00 10.96 1.84
N ASN A 22 12.02 11.45 1.08
CA ASN A 22 10.74 11.89 1.64
C ASN A 22 9.89 10.71 2.12
N ILE A 23 9.95 9.57 1.41
CA ILE A 23 9.26 8.33 1.79
C ILE A 23 9.83 7.80 3.11
N ILE A 24 11.17 7.70 3.22
CA ILE A 24 11.84 7.24 4.45
C ILE A 24 11.42 8.12 5.63
N LYS A 25 11.54 9.44 5.48
CA LYS A 25 11.17 10.37 6.54
C LYS A 25 9.70 10.22 6.95
N PHE A 26 8.81 10.08 5.98
CA PHE A 26 7.38 9.88 6.24
C PHE A 26 7.10 8.57 7.00
N GLN A 27 7.76 7.47 6.61
CA GLN A 27 7.64 6.19 7.32
C GLN A 27 8.11 6.31 8.77
N GLU A 28 9.27 6.93 9.00
CA GLU A 28 9.80 7.16 10.35
C GLU A 28 8.82 7.97 11.21
N GLU A 29 8.21 9.03 10.66
CA GLU A 29 7.18 9.80 11.36
C GLU A 29 5.99 8.92 11.76
N ILE A 30 5.46 8.10 10.85
CA ILE A 30 4.32 7.21 11.12
C ILE A 30 4.65 6.17 12.18
N ILE A 31 5.83 5.53 12.10
CA ILE A 31 6.24 4.48 13.04
C ILE A 31 6.43 5.06 14.45
N ASN A 32 7.01 6.25 14.54
CA ASN A 32 7.21 6.91 15.83
C ASN A 32 5.89 7.26 16.51
N ASP A 33 4.82 7.50 15.75
CA ASP A 33 3.47 7.78 16.23
C ASP A 33 2.64 6.50 16.51
N MET A 34 3.14 5.31 16.20
CA MET A 34 2.44 4.05 16.44
C MET A 34 2.58 3.58 17.88
N GLU A 35 1.46 3.22 18.53
CA GLU A 35 1.44 2.60 19.86
C GLU A 35 2.06 1.19 19.84
N ASN A 36 1.75 0.40 18.80
CA ASN A 36 2.32 -0.94 18.61
C ASN A 36 3.19 -0.97 17.35
N LYS A 37 4.50 -0.83 17.54
CA LYS A 37 5.50 -0.81 16.46
C LYS A 37 5.72 -2.18 15.82
N GLU A 38 5.28 -3.27 16.46
CA GLU A 38 5.45 -4.63 15.94
C GLU A 38 4.48 -4.95 14.79
N LEU A 39 3.38 -4.19 14.68
CA LEU A 39 2.41 -4.36 13.60
C LEU A 39 2.96 -3.93 12.22
N PHE A 40 4.05 -3.19 12.22
CA PHE A 40 4.64 -2.69 10.99
C PHE A 40 6.17 -2.64 11.08
N LYS A 41 6.85 -3.36 10.20
CA LYS A 41 8.31 -3.28 10.02
C LYS A 41 8.59 -2.80 8.60
N PRO A 42 8.77 -1.49 8.39
CA PRO A 42 9.12 -1.00 7.07
C PRO A 42 10.53 -1.45 6.74
N LEU A 43 10.66 -2.11 5.61
CA LEU A 43 11.93 -2.37 4.98
C LEU A 43 12.16 -1.29 3.92
N ILE A 44 13.39 -0.79 3.80
CA ILE A 44 13.73 0.15 2.73
C ILE A 44 13.45 -0.46 1.36
N GLU A 45 13.64 -1.76 1.22
CA GLU A 45 13.38 -2.54 0.03
C GLU A 45 11.89 -2.53 -0.36
N GLU A 46 10.99 -2.40 0.60
CA GLU A 46 9.54 -2.42 0.38
C GLU A 46 9.07 -1.38 -0.65
N PHE A 47 9.69 -0.21 -0.70
CA PHE A 47 9.35 0.83 -1.67
C PHE A 47 10.41 1.07 -2.74
N THR A 48 11.69 0.79 -2.47
CA THR A 48 12.75 0.95 -3.47
C THR A 48 12.61 -0.09 -4.56
N TYR A 49 12.34 -1.36 -4.20
CA TYR A 49 12.14 -2.42 -5.18
C TYR A 49 10.98 -2.11 -6.16
N PRO A 50 9.76 -1.79 -5.71
CA PRO A 50 8.68 -1.39 -6.62
C PRO A 50 9.05 -0.20 -7.52
N ILE A 51 9.68 0.85 -6.99
CA ILE A 51 10.08 2.01 -7.80
C ILE A 51 11.04 1.59 -8.92
N MET A 52 12.02 0.75 -8.62
CA MET A 52 13.04 0.31 -9.58
C MET A 52 12.52 -0.71 -10.59
N ASN A 53 11.50 -1.48 -10.23
CA ASN A 53 10.93 -2.57 -11.04
C ASN A 53 9.53 -2.25 -11.59
N ASN A 54 9.26 -0.99 -11.89
CA ASN A 54 7.99 -0.52 -12.47
C ASN A 54 6.75 -0.74 -11.59
N GLY A 55 6.93 -0.94 -10.29
CA GLY A 55 5.84 -0.96 -9.33
C GLY A 55 5.19 0.41 -9.15
N LEU A 56 4.20 0.46 -8.32
CA LEU A 56 3.42 1.66 -8.06
C LEU A 56 3.65 2.13 -6.63
N VAL A 57 4.30 3.28 -6.49
CA VAL A 57 4.46 3.95 -5.19
C VAL A 57 3.87 5.33 -5.28
N TYR A 58 2.97 5.66 -4.37
CA TYR A 58 2.28 6.94 -4.36
C TYR A 58 2.44 7.64 -3.01
N LEU A 59 2.64 8.96 -3.09
CA LEU A 59 2.56 9.86 -1.95
C LEU A 59 1.26 10.67 -2.02
N LEU A 60 0.52 10.68 -0.92
CA LEU A 60 -0.67 11.50 -0.73
C LEU A 60 -0.27 12.80 -0.04
N TYR A 61 -0.68 13.92 -0.62
CA TYR A 61 -0.39 15.25 -0.13
C TYR A 61 -1.66 15.96 0.29
N PHE A 62 -1.61 16.62 1.43
CA PHE A 62 -2.53 17.69 1.81
C PHE A 62 -1.77 19.02 1.72
N GLU A 63 -2.24 19.92 0.88
CA GLU A 63 -1.50 21.12 0.48
C GLU A 63 -0.10 20.75 -0.08
N ASN A 64 0.96 20.88 0.70
CA ASN A 64 2.31 20.48 0.28
C ASN A 64 2.96 19.50 1.28
N LYS A 65 2.19 18.98 2.24
CA LYS A 65 2.67 18.04 3.26
C LYS A 65 2.27 16.62 2.90
N ILE A 66 3.20 15.67 3.06
CA ILE A 66 2.89 14.26 2.88
C ILE A 66 2.01 13.80 4.05
N ILE A 67 0.87 13.19 3.72
CA ILE A 67 -0.10 12.65 4.66
C ILE A 67 -0.38 11.15 4.47
N GLY A 68 0.12 10.56 3.40
CA GLY A 68 -0.03 9.14 3.13
C GLY A 68 0.99 8.58 2.14
N LEU A 69 1.14 7.25 2.20
CA LEU A 69 1.99 6.45 1.34
C LEU A 69 1.24 5.19 0.93
N PHE A 70 1.33 4.81 -0.34
CA PHE A 70 0.82 3.57 -0.90
C PHE A 70 1.92 2.89 -1.69
N VAL A 71 2.14 1.60 -1.45
CA VAL A 71 3.20 0.82 -2.11
C VAL A 71 2.60 -0.45 -2.68
N LEU A 72 2.81 -0.67 -3.99
CA LEU A 72 2.40 -1.89 -4.68
C LEU A 72 3.58 -2.44 -5.48
N THR A 73 3.88 -3.70 -5.28
CA THR A 73 4.76 -4.48 -6.13
C THR A 73 3.96 -5.10 -7.27
N ILE A 74 4.35 -4.81 -8.51
CA ILE A 74 3.73 -5.34 -9.72
C ILE A 74 4.50 -6.57 -10.19
N ASN A 75 3.79 -7.64 -10.53
CA ASN A 75 4.36 -8.91 -10.96
C ASN A 75 5.52 -9.34 -10.03
N PRO A 76 5.24 -9.59 -8.75
CA PRO A 76 6.25 -9.96 -7.78
C PRO A 76 6.99 -11.23 -8.20
N LYS A 77 8.19 -11.43 -7.68
CA LYS A 77 8.98 -12.64 -7.95
C LYS A 77 8.30 -13.87 -7.36
N ASP A 78 8.62 -15.04 -7.94
CA ASP A 78 8.04 -16.33 -7.54
C ASP A 78 8.26 -16.67 -6.06
N ASP A 79 9.40 -16.30 -5.48
CA ASP A 79 9.70 -16.51 -4.07
C ASP A 79 8.71 -15.74 -3.17
N ILE A 80 8.41 -14.49 -3.51
CA ILE A 80 7.41 -13.66 -2.81
C ILE A 80 6.02 -14.27 -2.97
N ILE A 81 5.65 -14.65 -4.20
CA ILE A 81 4.33 -15.23 -4.52
C ILE A 81 4.08 -16.52 -3.72
N ASN A 82 5.10 -17.38 -3.63
CA ASN A 82 5.00 -18.66 -2.93
C ASN A 82 4.71 -18.49 -1.44
N GLU A 83 5.21 -17.41 -0.82
CA GLU A 83 4.92 -17.11 0.59
C GLU A 83 3.43 -16.84 0.83
N TYR A 84 2.72 -16.30 -0.17
CA TYR A 84 1.28 -15.98 -0.07
C TYR A 84 0.37 -17.18 -0.33
N GLN A 85 0.91 -18.32 -0.76
CA GLN A 85 0.14 -19.56 -1.04
C GLN A 85 -1.03 -19.34 -2.02
N LEU A 86 -0.79 -18.57 -3.08
CA LEU A 86 -1.79 -18.23 -4.09
C LEU A 86 -1.84 -19.30 -5.18
N GLU A 87 -3.05 -19.67 -5.61
CA GLU A 87 -3.24 -20.64 -6.70
C GLU A 87 -3.00 -20.03 -8.09
N ASP A 88 -3.47 -18.80 -8.30
CA ASP A 88 -3.31 -18.09 -9.57
C ASP A 88 -2.56 -16.77 -9.34
N THR A 89 -1.38 -16.70 -9.93
CA THR A 89 -0.41 -15.62 -9.75
C THR A 89 -0.20 -14.78 -11.01
N SER A 90 -1.04 -14.98 -12.03
CA SER A 90 -0.98 -14.18 -13.25
C SER A 90 -1.54 -12.78 -13.03
N ASN A 91 -0.91 -11.76 -13.63
CA ASN A 91 -1.37 -10.37 -13.63
C ASN A 91 -1.69 -9.81 -12.23
N ILE A 92 -0.80 -10.09 -11.29
CA ILE A 92 -1.00 -9.77 -9.86
C ILE A 92 -0.17 -8.57 -9.43
N ALA A 93 -0.73 -7.77 -8.51
CA ALA A 93 0.02 -6.84 -7.68
C ALA A 93 -0.13 -7.20 -6.20
N ILE A 94 0.90 -6.93 -5.41
CA ILE A 94 0.83 -7.00 -3.95
C ILE A 94 0.75 -5.58 -3.42
N LEU A 95 -0.27 -5.29 -2.62
CA LEU A 95 -0.38 -4.07 -1.84
C LEU A 95 0.47 -4.25 -0.58
N ASP A 96 1.72 -3.80 -0.66
CA ASP A 96 2.72 -4.00 0.39
C ASP A 96 2.44 -3.10 1.60
N SER A 97 2.14 -1.83 1.35
CA SER A 97 1.91 -0.86 2.43
C SER A 97 0.87 0.18 2.10
N VAL A 98 0.05 0.49 3.09
CA VAL A 98 -0.82 1.66 3.12
C VAL A 98 -0.64 2.38 4.45
N MET A 99 -0.19 3.63 4.38
CA MET A 99 -0.02 4.48 5.55
C MET A 99 -0.76 5.80 5.35
N ILE A 100 -1.54 6.20 6.34
CA ILE A 100 -2.18 7.53 6.38
C ILE A 100 -1.99 8.10 7.77
N LYS A 101 -1.57 9.36 7.87
CA LYS A 101 -1.44 10.08 9.14
C LYS A 101 -2.75 10.03 9.93
N ARG A 102 -2.63 9.88 11.26
CA ARG A 102 -3.76 9.63 12.18
C ARG A 102 -4.88 10.66 12.01
N GLU A 103 -4.55 11.94 11.90
CA GLU A 103 -5.49 13.04 11.74
C GLU A 103 -6.28 13.04 10.42
N PHE A 104 -5.84 12.26 9.44
CA PHE A 104 -6.50 12.11 8.13
C PHE A 104 -7.23 10.77 7.97
N ARG A 105 -7.19 9.90 8.98
CA ARG A 105 -7.92 8.64 8.97
C ARG A 105 -9.42 8.86 9.13
N GLY A 106 -10.24 7.87 8.70
CA GLY A 106 -11.70 7.96 8.81
C GLY A 106 -12.38 8.83 7.74
N SER A 107 -11.62 9.53 6.89
CA SER A 107 -12.12 10.38 5.81
C SER A 107 -12.27 9.67 4.45
N LYS A 108 -12.22 8.34 4.42
CA LYS A 108 -12.27 7.50 3.20
C LYS A 108 -11.17 7.79 2.16
N LEU A 109 -10.09 8.45 2.56
CA LEU A 109 -8.97 8.77 1.66
C LEU A 109 -8.31 7.51 1.11
N GLN A 110 -8.16 6.46 1.92
CA GLN A 110 -7.62 5.18 1.46
C GLN A 110 -8.45 4.65 0.29
N LEU A 111 -9.78 4.57 0.45
CA LEU A 111 -10.69 4.08 -0.58
C LEU A 111 -10.63 4.93 -1.86
N GLN A 112 -10.58 6.25 -1.73
CA GLN A 112 -10.47 7.16 -2.89
C GLN A 112 -9.13 6.97 -3.62
N CYS A 113 -8.02 6.80 -2.89
CA CYS A 113 -6.71 6.53 -3.48
C CYS A 113 -6.68 5.16 -4.17
N MET A 114 -7.21 4.12 -3.54
CA MET A 114 -7.24 2.77 -4.11
C MET A 114 -8.00 2.73 -5.44
N LYS A 115 -9.13 3.44 -5.58
CA LYS A 115 -9.84 3.56 -6.86
C LYS A 115 -8.98 4.15 -7.99
N ILE A 116 -8.12 5.10 -7.67
CA ILE A 116 -7.17 5.68 -8.64
C ILE A 116 -6.07 4.66 -8.97
N ILE A 117 -5.55 3.99 -7.96
CA ILE A 117 -4.51 2.97 -8.08
C ILE A 117 -5.00 1.80 -8.92
N ASP A 118 -6.25 1.36 -8.75
CA ASP A 118 -6.89 0.33 -9.55
C ASP A 118 -6.94 0.67 -11.05
N ILE A 119 -7.19 1.95 -11.37
CA ILE A 119 -7.15 2.42 -12.76
C ILE A 119 -5.75 2.28 -13.34
N ASP A 120 -4.72 2.60 -12.56
CA ASP A 120 -3.33 2.46 -13.01
C ASP A 120 -2.90 0.99 -13.09
N CYS A 121 -3.34 0.15 -12.17
CA CYS A 121 -3.15 -1.31 -12.23
C CYS A 121 -3.75 -1.89 -13.52
N LYS A 122 -4.97 -1.53 -13.87
CA LYS A 122 -5.64 -1.98 -15.11
C LYS A 122 -4.88 -1.56 -16.37
N LYS A 123 -4.29 -0.36 -16.40
CA LYS A 123 -3.43 0.08 -17.52
C LYS A 123 -2.16 -0.77 -17.67
N LEU A 124 -1.72 -1.40 -16.59
CA LEU A 124 -0.58 -2.32 -16.55
C LEU A 124 -0.99 -3.79 -16.75
N ASN A 125 -2.25 -4.05 -17.14
CA ASN A 125 -2.85 -5.38 -17.26
C ASN A 125 -2.85 -6.17 -15.94
N ILE A 126 -2.86 -5.48 -14.80
CA ILE A 126 -3.05 -6.08 -13.48
C ILE A 126 -4.54 -6.16 -13.20
N ASP A 127 -5.04 -7.34 -12.95
CA ASP A 127 -6.46 -7.61 -12.68
C ASP A 127 -6.73 -8.10 -11.25
N LYS A 128 -5.67 -8.40 -10.50
CA LYS A 128 -5.73 -8.86 -9.11
C LYS A 128 -4.78 -8.07 -8.23
N ILE A 129 -5.29 -7.60 -7.10
CA ILE A 129 -4.47 -6.99 -6.05
C ILE A 129 -4.62 -7.82 -4.78
N VAL A 130 -3.51 -8.28 -4.25
CA VAL A 130 -3.44 -9.05 -3.00
C VAL A 130 -2.89 -8.17 -1.90
N ALA A 131 -3.48 -8.23 -0.73
CA ALA A 131 -3.01 -7.52 0.45
C ALA A 131 -2.88 -8.47 1.64
N THR A 132 -2.00 -8.16 2.58
CA THR A 132 -1.95 -8.82 3.87
C THR A 132 -2.38 -7.89 4.98
N VAL A 133 -3.19 -8.37 5.90
CA VAL A 133 -3.60 -7.59 7.05
C VAL A 133 -3.63 -8.45 8.32
N HIS A 134 -3.09 -7.92 9.42
CA HIS A 134 -3.22 -8.57 10.72
C HIS A 134 -4.71 -8.64 11.11
N PRO A 135 -5.23 -9.81 11.59
CA PRO A 135 -6.66 -9.96 11.93
C PRO A 135 -7.18 -8.92 12.94
N ASP A 136 -6.33 -8.46 13.85
CA ASP A 136 -6.68 -7.43 14.85
C ASP A 136 -6.59 -6.01 14.33
N ASN A 137 -6.02 -5.80 13.14
CA ASN A 137 -6.03 -4.50 12.48
C ASN A 137 -7.38 -4.24 11.78
N LYS A 138 -8.41 -4.09 12.60
CA LYS A 138 -9.80 -3.95 12.15
C LYS A 138 -10.01 -2.75 11.21
N TYR A 139 -9.26 -1.67 11.41
CA TYR A 139 -9.36 -0.48 10.56
C TYR A 139 -8.89 -0.77 9.13
N SER A 140 -7.72 -1.37 8.97
CA SER A 140 -7.21 -1.75 7.65
C SER A 140 -8.09 -2.81 7.00
N LEU A 141 -8.48 -3.83 7.76
CA LEU A 141 -9.35 -4.90 7.27
C LEU A 141 -10.68 -4.36 6.77
N ASN A 142 -11.36 -3.51 7.55
CA ASN A 142 -12.64 -2.92 7.16
C ASN A 142 -12.51 -2.07 5.89
N ASN A 143 -11.42 -1.29 5.75
CA ASN A 143 -11.19 -0.50 4.54
C ASN A 143 -11.00 -1.39 3.30
N LEU A 144 -10.27 -2.51 3.42
CA LEU A 144 -10.12 -3.46 2.31
C LEU A 144 -11.44 -4.14 1.95
N LEU A 145 -12.22 -4.57 2.95
CA LEU A 145 -13.53 -5.18 2.71
C LEU A 145 -14.52 -4.18 2.09
N GLU A 146 -14.51 -2.90 2.49
CA GLU A 146 -15.31 -1.83 1.87
C GLU A 146 -14.89 -1.59 0.41
N ASP A 147 -13.63 -1.85 0.06
CA ASP A 147 -13.08 -1.78 -1.31
C ASP A 147 -13.25 -3.09 -2.10
N ASN A 148 -14.16 -3.95 -1.67
CA ASN A 148 -14.50 -5.24 -2.27
C ASN A 148 -13.39 -6.31 -2.24
N TYR A 149 -12.38 -6.17 -1.40
CA TYR A 149 -11.45 -7.27 -1.12
C TYR A 149 -12.18 -8.41 -0.40
N LYS A 150 -11.68 -9.62 -0.58
CA LYS A 150 -12.20 -10.83 0.08
C LYS A 150 -11.06 -11.54 0.77
N ILE A 151 -11.30 -12.03 1.98
CA ILE A 151 -10.34 -12.91 2.64
C ILE A 151 -10.37 -14.25 1.90
N ILE A 152 -9.25 -14.65 1.32
CA ILE A 152 -9.10 -15.93 0.62
C ILE A 152 -8.32 -16.96 1.43
N ASN A 153 -7.48 -16.49 2.39
CA ASN A 153 -6.72 -17.36 3.26
C ASN A 153 -6.31 -16.63 4.55
N THR A 154 -5.86 -17.39 5.55
CA THR A 154 -5.24 -16.86 6.76
C THR A 154 -4.00 -17.70 7.04
N ILE A 155 -2.83 -17.09 6.94
CA ILE A 155 -1.55 -17.77 6.99
C ILE A 155 -0.58 -17.09 7.96
N ASN A 156 0.49 -17.78 8.30
CA ASN A 156 1.59 -17.21 9.10
C ASN A 156 2.66 -16.66 8.14
N ILE A 157 2.73 -15.33 8.02
CA ILE A 157 3.66 -14.63 7.14
C ILE A 157 4.06 -13.29 7.78
N HIS A 158 5.22 -12.74 7.44
CA HIS A 158 5.74 -11.48 7.99
C HIS A 158 5.82 -11.48 9.53
N GLY A 159 6.18 -12.65 10.12
CA GLY A 159 6.36 -12.81 11.57
C GLY A 159 5.06 -12.90 12.37
N GLY A 160 3.93 -13.22 11.75
CA GLY A 160 2.66 -13.43 12.45
C GLY A 160 1.51 -13.81 11.54
N ILE A 161 0.34 -14.02 12.13
CA ILE A 161 -0.88 -14.37 11.40
C ILE A 161 -1.33 -13.18 10.54
N ARG A 162 -1.65 -13.45 9.26
CA ARG A 162 -2.23 -12.46 8.32
C ARG A 162 -3.40 -13.06 7.57
N ASN A 163 -4.45 -12.25 7.37
CA ASN A 163 -5.45 -12.48 6.33
C ASN A 163 -4.85 -12.06 4.98
N ILE A 164 -5.08 -12.90 3.97
CA ILE A 164 -4.74 -12.64 2.57
C ILE A 164 -6.00 -12.27 1.84
#